data_23c35f18386252a069115de4a7847442
#
_entry.id   23c35f18386252a069115de4a7847442
#
_cell.length_a   1.000
_cell.length_b   1.000
_cell.length_c   1.000
_cell.angle_alpha   90.00
_cell.angle_beta   90.00
_cell.angle_gamma   90.00
#
_symmetry.space_group_name_H-M   'P 1'
#
loop_
_entity.id
_entity.type
_entity.pdbx_description
1 polymer ?
#
loop_
_entity_poly.entity_id
_entity_poly.type
_entity_poly.pdbx_seq_one_letter_code
_entity_poly.pdbx_strand_id
1 'polypeptide(L)'
;TKVCLLCRVSTQAQDYEYQVNLLTDIAKSRNWEVVKVFANKVSGAKKNEDRTEITELIDYVKNNKVDKVLCTEISRLGRSTLEALKVIEVLNENKVCLYLANYGLETLNSDGSVNPTCHLLCTILLEVAQMERGMIRTRMAMGYQEYLNKRKHDKENHPLGRPTKYKKSDVAYREQYAKELTLLRKGVSLRNVSKLTGTSVGTLRKIKIYV
;
A
#
# COMPACT_ATOMS: atom_id res chain seq x y z
N THR A 1 -2.31 -26.54 -12.70
CA THR A 1 -2.96 -25.48 -11.91
C THR A 1 -2.22 -24.19 -12.13
N LYS A 2 -2.88 -23.19 -12.72
CA LYS A 2 -2.35 -21.86 -12.98
C LYS A 2 -2.65 -20.92 -11.81
N VAL A 3 -1.60 -20.27 -11.29
CA VAL A 3 -1.75 -19.42 -10.10
C VAL A 3 -1.24 -18.01 -10.31
N CYS A 4 -1.93 -17.05 -9.69
CA CYS A 4 -1.46 -15.68 -9.57
C CYS A 4 -0.98 -15.42 -8.13
N LEU A 5 0.05 -14.61 -7.98
CA LEU A 5 0.54 -14.18 -6.68
C LEU A 5 0.06 -12.77 -6.39
N LEU A 6 -0.49 -12.54 -5.19
CA LEU A 6 -0.85 -11.23 -4.69
C LEU A 6 0.08 -10.85 -3.54
N CYS A 7 0.94 -9.87 -3.79
CA CYS A 7 1.92 -9.38 -2.83
C CYS A 7 1.68 -7.91 -2.52
N ARG A 8 2.01 -7.48 -1.30
CA ARG A 8 1.98 -6.07 -0.91
C ARG A 8 3.38 -5.60 -0.60
N VAL A 9 3.79 -4.51 -1.24
CA VAL A 9 5.06 -3.88 -0.94
C VAL A 9 4.87 -2.92 0.23
N SER A 10 5.56 -3.17 1.36
CA SER A 10 5.84 -2.15 2.35
C SER A 10 6.98 -1.26 1.82
N THR A 11 7.31 -0.19 2.54
CA THR A 11 8.42 0.72 2.18
C THR A 11 9.80 0.04 2.13
N GLN A 12 9.91 -1.20 2.58
CA GLN A 12 11.14 -2.00 2.55
C GLN A 12 11.06 -3.03 1.40
N ALA A 13 11.98 -2.94 0.45
CA ALA A 13 12.07 -3.85 -0.69
C ALA A 13 12.24 -5.33 -0.28
N GLN A 14 12.89 -5.59 0.85
CA GLN A 14 13.12 -6.93 1.41
C GLN A 14 11.82 -7.69 1.71
N ASP A 15 10.78 -7.01 2.22
CA ASP A 15 9.49 -7.65 2.52
C ASP A 15 8.78 -8.15 1.25
N TYR A 16 8.97 -7.46 0.14
CA TYR A 16 8.38 -7.86 -1.13
C TYR A 16 9.02 -9.12 -1.70
N GLU A 17 10.35 -9.13 -1.79
CA GLU A 17 11.10 -10.28 -2.31
C GLU A 17 10.82 -11.52 -1.46
N TYR A 18 10.78 -11.37 -0.14
CA TYR A 18 10.42 -12.46 0.76
C TYR A 18 9.04 -13.04 0.46
N GLN A 19 8.02 -12.19 0.28
CA GLN A 19 6.66 -12.66 -0.03
C GLN A 19 6.60 -13.38 -1.38
N VAL A 20 7.24 -12.82 -2.42
CA VAL A 20 7.28 -13.44 -3.76
C VAL A 20 7.98 -14.78 -3.71
N ASN A 21 9.13 -14.86 -3.04
CA ASN A 21 9.90 -16.11 -2.93
C ASN A 21 9.09 -17.18 -2.17
N LEU A 22 8.52 -16.82 -1.01
CA LEU A 22 7.69 -17.73 -0.22
C LEU A 22 6.52 -18.31 -1.05
N LEU A 23 5.75 -17.45 -1.72
CA LEU A 23 4.61 -17.90 -2.51
C LEU A 23 5.03 -18.69 -3.76
N THR A 24 6.17 -18.35 -4.35
CA THR A 24 6.74 -19.07 -5.49
C THR A 24 7.21 -20.47 -5.07
N ASP A 25 7.84 -20.60 -3.91
CA ASP A 25 8.30 -21.90 -3.39
C ASP A 25 7.10 -22.81 -3.03
N ILE A 26 6.03 -22.24 -2.47
CA ILE A 26 4.77 -22.96 -2.26
C ILE A 26 4.19 -23.43 -3.60
N ALA A 27 4.16 -22.58 -4.61
CA ALA A 27 3.66 -22.94 -5.93
C ALA A 27 4.51 -24.07 -6.55
N LYS A 28 5.84 -23.98 -6.48
CA LYS A 28 6.76 -25.01 -6.97
C LYS A 28 6.57 -26.34 -6.26
N SER A 29 6.49 -26.34 -4.92
CA SER A 29 6.32 -27.58 -4.14
C SER A 29 5.03 -28.32 -4.45
N ARG A 30 4.02 -27.61 -4.98
CA ARG A 30 2.72 -28.15 -5.36
C ARG A 30 2.55 -28.35 -6.87
N ASN A 31 3.61 -28.15 -7.65
CA ASN A 31 3.60 -28.19 -9.12
C ASN A 31 2.57 -27.23 -9.74
N TRP A 32 2.43 -26.02 -9.19
CA TRP A 32 1.59 -24.97 -9.72
C TRP A 32 2.40 -23.99 -10.59
N GLU A 33 1.82 -23.60 -11.71
CA GLU A 33 2.42 -22.66 -12.66
C GLU A 33 2.08 -21.22 -12.24
N VAL A 34 3.09 -20.42 -11.88
CA VAL A 34 2.89 -19.00 -11.60
C VAL A 34 2.79 -18.23 -12.92
N VAL A 35 1.60 -17.71 -13.22
CA VAL A 35 1.32 -17.01 -14.48
C VAL A 35 1.48 -15.51 -14.35
N LYS A 36 1.23 -14.92 -13.18
CA LYS A 36 1.37 -13.47 -12.96
C LYS A 36 1.55 -13.12 -11.48
N VAL A 37 2.31 -12.05 -11.22
CA VAL A 37 2.50 -11.47 -9.88
C VAL A 37 1.87 -10.09 -9.86
N PHE A 38 0.95 -9.86 -8.92
CA PHE A 38 0.32 -8.57 -8.67
C PHE A 38 0.93 -7.96 -7.42
N ALA A 39 1.51 -6.78 -7.57
CA ALA A 39 2.19 -6.11 -6.47
C ALA A 39 2.00 -4.60 -6.56
N ASN A 40 1.58 -3.98 -5.46
CA ASN A 40 1.53 -2.52 -5.37
C ASN A 40 2.80 -1.98 -4.73
N LYS A 41 3.57 -1.21 -5.49
CA LYS A 41 4.67 -0.40 -4.95
C LYS A 41 4.09 0.86 -4.32
N VAL A 42 3.76 0.81 -3.05
CA VAL A 42 3.36 2.01 -2.30
C VAL A 42 4.59 2.88 -2.08
N SER A 43 4.81 3.88 -2.93
CA SER A 43 5.72 4.97 -2.61
C SER A 43 5.09 5.81 -1.50
N GLY A 44 5.77 5.95 -0.36
CA GLY A 44 5.26 6.54 0.88
C GLY A 44 4.81 8.01 0.85
N ALA A 45 4.59 8.59 -0.34
CA ALA A 45 4.25 10.01 -0.53
C ALA A 45 2.88 10.26 -1.18
N LYS A 46 2.15 9.24 -1.63
CA LYS A 46 0.83 9.44 -2.25
C LYS A 46 -0.26 8.74 -1.45
N LYS A 47 -1.32 9.45 -1.11
CA LYS A 47 -2.61 8.87 -0.72
C LYS A 47 -3.08 8.00 -1.89
N ASN A 48 -2.86 6.69 -1.79
CA ASN A 48 -3.41 5.76 -2.77
C ASN A 48 -4.88 5.55 -2.43
N GLU A 49 -5.75 6.27 -3.10
CA GLU A 49 -7.20 6.06 -3.06
C GLU A 49 -7.60 4.85 -3.92
N ASP A 50 -6.79 4.43 -4.90
CA ASP A 50 -7.08 3.30 -5.77
C ASP A 50 -6.12 2.14 -5.54
N ARG A 51 -6.68 0.99 -5.17
CA ARG A 51 -5.97 -0.29 -5.14
C ARG A 51 -5.95 -0.90 -6.53
N THR A 52 -5.09 -0.35 -7.36
CA THR A 52 -4.96 -0.78 -8.76
C THR A 52 -4.63 -2.26 -8.88
N GLU A 53 -3.81 -2.81 -7.96
CA GLU A 53 -3.41 -4.21 -7.95
C GLU A 53 -4.59 -5.19 -7.77
N ILE A 54 -5.57 -4.84 -6.94
CA ILE A 54 -6.77 -5.68 -6.73
C ILE A 54 -7.69 -5.60 -7.94
N THR A 55 -7.89 -4.41 -8.49
CA THR A 55 -8.67 -4.21 -9.71
C THR A 55 -8.04 -4.95 -10.89
N GLU A 56 -6.72 -4.81 -11.08
CA GLU A 56 -5.97 -5.52 -12.10
C GLU A 56 -6.02 -7.04 -11.92
N LEU A 57 -5.95 -7.53 -10.67
CA LEU A 57 -6.10 -8.94 -10.37
C LEU A 57 -7.49 -9.46 -10.79
N ILE A 58 -8.55 -8.75 -10.38
CA ILE A 58 -9.94 -9.14 -10.69
C ILE A 58 -10.16 -9.13 -12.22
N ASP A 59 -9.71 -8.09 -12.90
CA ASP A 59 -9.83 -7.98 -14.35
C ASP A 59 -9.03 -9.09 -15.06
N TYR A 60 -7.86 -9.41 -14.56
CA TYR A 60 -7.04 -10.50 -15.11
C TYR A 60 -7.70 -11.87 -14.93
N VAL A 61 -8.24 -12.15 -13.73
CA VAL A 61 -8.94 -13.39 -13.43
C VAL A 61 -10.18 -13.58 -14.31
N LYS A 62 -10.93 -12.51 -14.57
CA LYS A 62 -12.12 -12.56 -15.46
C LYS A 62 -11.77 -12.85 -16.91
N ASN A 63 -10.61 -12.41 -17.37
CA ASN A 63 -10.21 -12.48 -18.78
C ASN A 63 -9.24 -13.62 -19.08
N ASN A 64 -8.72 -14.32 -18.07
CA ASN A 64 -7.72 -15.37 -18.23
C ASN A 64 -8.11 -16.60 -17.39
N LYS A 65 -7.65 -17.76 -17.83
CA LYS A 65 -7.84 -18.99 -17.06
C LYS A 65 -6.83 -19.03 -15.92
N VAL A 66 -7.32 -18.76 -14.71
CA VAL A 66 -6.58 -18.82 -13.44
C VAL A 66 -7.33 -19.76 -12.51
N ASP A 67 -6.61 -20.70 -11.89
CA ASP A 67 -7.23 -21.65 -10.97
C ASP A 67 -7.15 -21.16 -9.51
N LYS A 68 -6.04 -20.49 -9.14
CA LYS A 68 -5.85 -20.01 -7.76
C LYS A 68 -5.16 -18.65 -7.72
N VAL A 69 -5.47 -17.90 -6.65
CA VAL A 69 -4.72 -16.71 -6.23
C VAL A 69 -4.05 -17.02 -4.90
N LEU A 70 -2.75 -16.83 -4.80
CA LEU A 70 -1.98 -17.04 -3.59
C LEU A 70 -1.67 -15.71 -2.92
N CYS A 71 -1.90 -15.59 -1.62
CA CYS A 71 -1.41 -14.48 -0.82
C CYS A 71 -0.97 -14.97 0.57
N THR A 72 -0.12 -14.21 1.25
CA THR A 72 0.37 -14.58 2.58
C THR A 72 -0.72 -14.41 3.62
N GLU A 73 -1.45 -13.30 3.58
CA GLU A 73 -2.44 -12.90 4.58
C GLU A 73 -3.68 -12.33 3.92
N ILE A 74 -4.83 -12.58 4.54
CA ILE A 74 -6.13 -12.05 4.09
C ILE A 74 -6.18 -10.51 4.12
N SER A 75 -5.43 -9.87 5.00
CA SER A 75 -5.33 -8.40 5.10
C SER A 75 -4.76 -7.74 3.83
N ARG A 76 -4.21 -8.51 2.90
CA ARG A 76 -3.75 -8.04 1.59
C ARG A 76 -4.89 -7.74 0.63
N LEU A 77 -6.06 -8.38 0.82
CA LEU A 77 -7.22 -8.24 -0.07
C LEU A 77 -8.01 -6.95 0.12
N GLY A 78 -8.01 -6.34 1.32
CA GLY A 78 -8.83 -5.17 1.60
C GLY A 78 -8.28 -4.28 2.70
N ARG A 79 -8.73 -3.01 2.75
CA ARG A 79 -8.49 -2.08 3.87
C ARG A 79 -9.51 -2.30 5.00
N SER A 80 -10.65 -2.88 4.68
CA SER A 80 -11.71 -3.24 5.61
C SER A 80 -12.11 -4.69 5.39
N THR A 81 -12.78 -5.27 6.38
CA THR A 81 -13.39 -6.60 6.31
C THR A 81 -14.30 -6.72 5.10
N LEU A 82 -15.16 -5.73 4.89
CA LEU A 82 -16.11 -5.73 3.78
C LEU A 82 -15.43 -5.75 2.40
N GLU A 83 -14.38 -4.96 2.19
CA GLU A 83 -13.62 -4.95 0.95
C GLU A 83 -12.96 -6.31 0.67
N ALA A 84 -12.32 -6.90 1.69
CA ALA A 84 -11.66 -8.19 1.55
C ALA A 84 -12.65 -9.32 1.25
N LEU A 85 -13.81 -9.34 1.93
CA LEU A 85 -14.85 -10.33 1.68
C LEU A 85 -15.44 -10.21 0.26
N LYS A 86 -15.65 -8.99 -0.25
CA LYS A 86 -16.09 -8.77 -1.64
C LYS A 86 -15.09 -9.32 -2.65
N VAL A 87 -13.79 -9.15 -2.41
CA VAL A 87 -12.76 -9.72 -3.29
C VAL A 87 -12.81 -11.24 -3.27
N ILE A 88 -12.95 -11.87 -2.10
CA ILE A 88 -13.10 -13.32 -1.97
C ILE A 88 -14.35 -13.81 -2.71
N GLU A 89 -15.47 -13.11 -2.57
CA GLU A 89 -16.73 -13.44 -3.24
C GLU A 89 -16.55 -13.41 -4.76
N VAL A 90 -15.99 -12.33 -5.31
CA VAL A 90 -15.71 -12.21 -6.75
C VAL A 90 -14.77 -13.32 -7.25
N LEU A 91 -13.74 -13.71 -6.49
CA LEU A 91 -12.87 -14.83 -6.86
C LEU A 91 -13.64 -16.15 -6.87
N ASN A 92 -14.45 -16.42 -5.84
CA ASN A 92 -15.25 -17.64 -5.74
C ASN A 92 -16.31 -17.74 -6.86
N GLU A 93 -16.97 -16.63 -7.23
CA GLU A 93 -17.91 -16.57 -8.36
C GLU A 93 -17.24 -16.92 -9.68
N ASN A 94 -15.97 -16.50 -9.87
CA ASN A 94 -15.18 -16.86 -11.05
C ASN A 94 -14.51 -18.26 -10.93
N LYS A 95 -14.85 -19.05 -9.90
CA LYS A 95 -14.27 -20.37 -9.62
C LYS A 95 -12.76 -20.34 -9.41
N VAL A 96 -12.23 -19.22 -8.93
CA VAL A 96 -10.82 -19.05 -8.59
C VAL A 96 -10.64 -19.18 -7.08
N CYS A 97 -9.87 -20.17 -6.67
CA CYS A 97 -9.62 -20.45 -5.27
C CYS A 97 -8.58 -19.47 -4.71
N LEU A 98 -8.89 -18.81 -3.60
CA LEU A 98 -7.89 -18.08 -2.83
C LEU A 98 -7.16 -19.04 -1.89
N TYR A 99 -5.83 -19.06 -1.97
CA TYR A 99 -4.96 -19.80 -1.05
C TYR A 99 -4.24 -18.83 -0.11
N LEU A 100 -4.49 -18.99 1.19
CA LEU A 100 -3.89 -18.20 2.27
C LEU A 100 -2.67 -18.94 2.82
N ALA A 101 -1.46 -18.51 2.43
CA ALA A 101 -0.24 -19.25 2.72
C ALA A 101 0.07 -19.41 4.21
N ASN A 102 -0.15 -18.36 5.01
CA ASN A 102 0.11 -18.37 6.46
C ASN A 102 -0.76 -19.39 7.23
N TYR A 103 -1.89 -19.77 6.67
CA TYR A 103 -2.86 -20.65 7.33
C TYR A 103 -3.05 -21.99 6.61
N GLY A 104 -2.50 -22.11 5.40
CA GLY A 104 -2.73 -23.29 4.55
C GLY A 104 -4.19 -23.48 4.14
N LEU A 105 -4.98 -22.39 4.09
CA LEU A 105 -6.42 -22.43 3.85
C LEU A 105 -6.78 -22.11 2.40
N GLU A 106 -7.79 -22.81 1.90
CA GLU A 106 -8.37 -22.65 0.57
C GLU A 106 -9.84 -22.24 0.66
N THR A 107 -10.26 -21.23 -0.11
CA THR A 107 -11.64 -20.73 -0.10
C THR A 107 -12.62 -21.64 -0.84
N LEU A 108 -12.13 -22.47 -1.76
CA LEU A 108 -12.92 -23.46 -2.48
C LEU A 108 -12.46 -24.86 -2.13
N ASN A 109 -13.40 -25.79 -2.07
CA ASN A 109 -13.16 -27.22 -1.98
C ASN A 109 -12.71 -27.78 -3.35
N SER A 110 -12.26 -29.03 -3.39
CA SER A 110 -11.83 -29.69 -4.62
C SER A 110 -12.93 -29.86 -5.69
N ASP A 111 -14.19 -29.85 -5.26
CA ASP A 111 -15.37 -29.87 -6.14
C ASP A 111 -15.77 -28.47 -6.66
N GLY A 112 -15.04 -27.42 -6.27
CA GLY A 112 -15.31 -26.03 -6.62
C GLY A 112 -16.43 -25.37 -5.80
N SER A 113 -16.97 -26.03 -4.78
CA SER A 113 -17.89 -25.44 -3.82
C SER A 113 -17.15 -24.53 -2.83
N VAL A 114 -17.84 -23.53 -2.29
CA VAL A 114 -17.26 -22.64 -1.27
C VAL A 114 -17.02 -23.44 0.01
N ASN A 115 -15.83 -23.33 0.57
CA ASN A 115 -15.47 -23.93 1.85
C ASN A 115 -16.04 -23.08 3.01
N PRO A 116 -17.11 -23.52 3.68
CA PRO A 116 -17.77 -22.73 4.72
C PRO A 116 -16.89 -22.48 5.93
N THR A 117 -16.03 -23.44 6.29
CA THR A 117 -15.07 -23.31 7.39
C THR A 117 -14.04 -22.24 7.08
N CYS A 118 -13.51 -22.24 5.85
CA CYS A 118 -12.56 -21.20 5.42
C CYS A 118 -13.25 -19.82 5.38
N HIS A 119 -14.49 -19.72 4.91
CA HIS A 119 -15.24 -18.46 4.90
C HIS A 119 -15.42 -17.90 6.32
N LEU A 120 -15.80 -18.73 7.28
CA LEU A 120 -15.93 -18.33 8.69
C LEU A 120 -14.59 -17.87 9.26
N LEU A 121 -13.52 -18.63 9.04
CA LEU A 121 -12.18 -18.27 9.50
C LEU A 121 -11.69 -16.94 8.87
N CYS A 122 -11.92 -16.74 7.59
CA CYS A 122 -11.61 -15.49 6.91
C CYS A 122 -12.32 -14.30 7.55
N THR A 123 -13.61 -14.45 7.87
CA THR A 123 -14.39 -13.41 8.54
C THR A 123 -13.81 -13.08 9.92
N ILE A 124 -13.51 -14.10 10.73
CA ILE A 124 -12.91 -13.90 12.06
C ILE A 124 -11.55 -13.21 11.96
N LEU A 125 -10.66 -13.67 11.07
CA LEU A 125 -9.32 -13.09 10.89
C LEU A 125 -9.39 -11.63 10.45
N LEU A 126 -10.33 -11.29 9.57
CA LEU A 126 -10.55 -9.92 9.13
C LEU A 126 -11.05 -9.02 10.26
N GLU A 127 -11.98 -9.50 11.09
CA GLU A 127 -12.47 -8.76 12.25
C GLU A 127 -11.37 -8.54 13.29
N VAL A 128 -10.55 -9.56 13.58
CA VAL A 128 -9.39 -9.42 14.48
C VAL A 128 -8.41 -8.37 13.95
N ALA A 129 -8.09 -8.41 12.67
CA ALA A 129 -7.19 -7.42 12.06
C ALA A 129 -7.78 -5.99 12.08
N GLN A 130 -9.10 -5.86 12.05
CA GLN A 130 -9.78 -4.56 12.19
C GLN A 130 -9.76 -4.06 13.64
N MET A 131 -9.97 -4.95 14.61
CA MET A 131 -9.86 -4.64 16.04
C MET A 131 -8.43 -4.18 16.39
N GLU A 132 -7.40 -4.86 15.91
CA GLU A 132 -6.00 -4.46 16.12
C GLU A 132 -5.73 -3.06 15.60
N ARG A 133 -6.19 -2.74 14.39
CA ARG A 133 -6.08 -1.38 13.82
C ARG A 133 -6.82 -0.34 14.66
N GLY A 134 -7.99 -0.68 15.20
CA GLY A 134 -8.74 0.16 16.12
C GLY A 134 -7.95 0.43 17.41
N MET A 135 -7.40 -0.59 18.04
CA MET A 135 -6.58 -0.46 19.24
C MET A 135 -5.33 0.41 19.01
N ILE A 136 -4.65 0.25 17.88
CA ILE A 136 -3.50 1.10 17.53
C ILE A 136 -3.92 2.57 17.42
N ARG A 137 -5.02 2.86 16.72
CA ARG A 137 -5.56 4.24 16.61
C ARG A 137 -5.89 4.83 17.96
N THR A 138 -6.53 4.06 18.86
CA THR A 138 -6.87 4.50 20.21
C THR A 138 -5.60 4.81 21.01
N ARG A 139 -4.59 3.96 20.98
CA ARG A 139 -3.30 4.20 21.65
C ARG A 139 -2.61 5.47 21.10
N MET A 140 -2.62 5.66 19.79
CA MET A 140 -2.08 6.87 19.17
C MET A 140 -2.84 8.13 19.60
N ALA A 141 -4.17 8.07 19.67
CA ALA A 141 -5.00 9.19 20.13
C ALA A 141 -4.73 9.53 21.58
N MET A 142 -4.65 8.51 22.45
CA MET A 142 -4.32 8.69 23.89
C MET A 142 -2.91 9.29 24.05
N GLY A 143 -1.91 8.76 23.36
CA GLY A 143 -0.54 9.30 23.39
C GLY A 143 -0.48 10.74 22.90
N TYR A 144 -1.25 11.08 21.87
CA TYR A 144 -1.34 12.47 21.37
C TYR A 144 -2.01 13.40 22.38
N GLN A 145 -3.07 12.96 23.06
CA GLN A 145 -3.71 13.73 24.13
C GLN A 145 -2.76 13.97 25.32
N GLU A 146 -2.01 12.95 25.72
CA GLU A 146 -0.99 13.10 26.75
C GLU A 146 0.09 14.10 26.34
N TYR A 147 0.56 14.01 25.09
CA TYR A 147 1.49 14.98 24.52
C TYR A 147 0.96 16.41 24.56
N LEU A 148 -0.32 16.62 24.17
CA LEU A 148 -0.97 17.92 24.26
C LEU A 148 -1.08 18.44 25.68
N ASN A 149 -1.35 17.58 26.66
CA ASN A 149 -1.40 17.95 28.08
C ASN A 149 -0.01 18.36 28.59
N LYS A 150 1.04 17.61 28.29
CA LYS A 150 2.44 17.98 28.61
C LYS A 150 2.79 19.34 28.01
N ARG A 151 2.39 19.57 26.75
CA ARG A 151 2.63 20.83 26.05
C ARG A 151 1.93 22.05 26.67
N LYS A 152 0.80 21.89 27.36
CA LYS A 152 0.13 23.01 28.08
C LYS A 152 1.03 23.60 29.14
N HIS A 153 1.89 22.77 29.75
CA HIS A 153 2.80 23.17 30.82
C HIS A 153 4.23 23.49 30.31
N ASP A 154 4.61 22.90 29.17
CA ASP A 154 5.96 23.06 28.60
C ASP A 154 5.88 23.06 27.06
N LYS A 155 5.68 24.27 26.51
CA LYS A 155 5.55 24.48 25.07
C LYS A 155 6.87 24.36 24.31
N GLU A 156 8.00 24.64 24.96
CA GLU A 156 9.31 24.67 24.33
C GLU A 156 9.81 23.26 24.01
N ASN A 157 9.66 22.34 24.96
CA ASN A 157 10.07 20.94 24.80
C ASN A 157 9.03 20.08 24.05
N HIS A 158 7.81 20.60 23.85
CA HIS A 158 6.71 19.91 23.16
C HIS A 158 6.16 20.75 21.99
N PRO A 159 6.95 20.99 20.91
CA PRO A 159 6.49 21.80 19.77
C PRO A 159 5.41 21.08 18.95
N LEU A 160 4.43 21.81 18.41
CA LEU A 160 3.49 21.29 17.42
C LEU A 160 3.98 21.56 16.01
N GLY A 161 3.78 20.58 15.16
CA GLY A 161 4.14 20.68 13.75
C GLY A 161 5.63 20.43 13.47
N ARG A 162 6.08 20.88 12.31
CA ARG A 162 7.47 20.73 11.90
C ARG A 162 8.39 21.60 12.76
N PRO A 163 9.51 21.06 13.28
CA PRO A 163 10.46 21.86 14.04
C PRO A 163 10.87 23.12 13.27
N THR A 164 10.82 24.28 13.94
CA THR A 164 11.11 25.60 13.34
C THR A 164 12.54 25.70 12.79
N LYS A 165 13.47 24.93 13.33
CA LYS A 165 14.88 24.86 12.91
C LYS A 165 15.13 23.89 11.74
N TYR A 166 14.13 23.08 11.33
CA TYR A 166 14.29 22.19 10.20
C TYR A 166 14.16 22.96 8.89
N LYS A 167 15.23 23.53 8.44
CA LYS A 167 15.38 24.01 7.05
C LYS A 167 16.13 22.95 6.27
N LYS A 168 15.63 22.56 5.10
CA LYS A 168 16.45 21.79 4.15
C LYS A 168 17.68 22.63 3.84
N SER A 169 18.85 21.99 3.72
CA SER A 169 20.05 22.65 3.27
C SER A 169 19.85 23.24 1.85
N ASP A 170 20.56 24.29 1.53
CA ASP A 170 20.51 24.92 0.20
C ASP A 170 20.90 23.94 -0.91
N VAL A 171 21.84 23.02 -0.60
CA VAL A 171 22.25 21.95 -1.49
C VAL A 171 21.07 21.02 -1.80
N ALA A 172 20.35 20.56 -0.77
CA ALA A 172 19.21 19.69 -0.94
C ALA A 172 18.04 20.36 -1.72
N TYR A 173 17.89 21.70 -1.59
CA TYR A 173 16.94 22.44 -2.43
C TYR A 173 17.38 22.50 -3.89
N ARG A 174 18.66 22.75 -4.15
CA ARG A 174 19.22 22.80 -5.52
C ARG A 174 19.11 21.46 -6.22
N GLU A 175 19.40 20.37 -5.53
CA GLU A 175 19.26 19.01 -6.07
C GLU A 175 17.80 18.67 -6.36
N GLN A 176 16.91 18.91 -5.40
CA GLN A 176 15.48 18.57 -5.53
C GLN A 176 14.79 19.32 -6.67
N TYR A 177 15.18 20.58 -6.91
CA TYR A 177 14.53 21.46 -7.88
C TYR A 177 15.46 21.86 -9.05
N ALA A 178 16.42 20.98 -9.37
CA ALA A 178 17.44 21.25 -10.41
C ALA A 178 16.82 21.61 -11.78
N LYS A 179 15.73 20.93 -12.17
CA LYS A 179 15.01 21.19 -13.43
C LYS A 179 14.36 22.58 -13.43
N GLU A 180 13.67 22.92 -12.36
CA GLU A 180 13.00 24.20 -12.17
C GLU A 180 14.00 25.36 -12.16
N LEU A 181 15.09 25.21 -11.42
CA LEU A 181 16.16 26.19 -11.35
C LEU A 181 16.80 26.42 -12.72
N THR A 182 17.01 25.38 -13.50
CA THR A 182 17.55 25.50 -14.88
C THR A 182 16.61 26.29 -15.79
N LEU A 183 15.30 26.05 -15.70
CA LEU A 183 14.30 26.79 -16.47
C LEU A 183 14.20 28.25 -16.04
N LEU A 184 14.26 28.52 -14.72
CA LEU A 184 14.26 29.87 -14.18
C LEU A 184 15.51 30.67 -14.60
N ARG A 185 16.70 30.04 -14.62
CA ARG A 185 17.95 30.65 -15.14
C ARG A 185 17.86 31.00 -16.63
N LYS A 186 17.10 30.22 -17.40
CA LYS A 186 16.81 30.52 -18.81
C LYS A 186 15.76 31.62 -19.00
N GLY A 187 15.29 32.28 -17.94
CA GLY A 187 14.32 33.37 -18.00
C GLY A 187 12.86 32.93 -18.20
N VAL A 188 12.56 31.63 -18.06
CA VAL A 188 11.17 31.15 -18.19
C VAL A 188 10.31 31.66 -17.03
N SER A 189 9.12 32.17 -17.34
CA SER A 189 8.22 32.74 -16.32
C SER A 189 7.79 31.69 -15.28
N LEU A 190 7.57 32.11 -14.02
CA LEU A 190 7.14 31.21 -12.94
C LEU A 190 5.88 30.40 -13.29
N ARG A 191 4.93 31.01 -14.01
CA ARG A 191 3.71 30.33 -14.45
C ARG A 191 4.00 29.21 -15.48
N ASN A 192 4.90 29.48 -16.41
CA ASN A 192 5.29 28.51 -17.43
C ASN A 192 6.12 27.36 -16.82
N VAL A 193 7.07 27.66 -15.92
CA VAL A 193 7.79 26.64 -15.15
C VAL A 193 6.83 25.77 -14.37
N SER A 194 5.83 26.36 -13.70
CA SER A 194 4.80 25.62 -12.98
C SER A 194 4.01 24.66 -13.88
N LYS A 195 3.64 25.11 -15.10
CA LYS A 195 2.95 24.25 -16.08
C LYS A 195 3.83 23.10 -16.59
N LEU A 196 5.13 23.36 -16.80
CA LEU A 196 6.06 22.36 -17.34
C LEU A 196 6.52 21.33 -16.31
N THR A 197 6.66 21.73 -15.03
CA THR A 197 7.23 20.85 -13.98
C THR A 197 6.18 20.35 -12.98
N GLY A 198 4.96 20.89 -12.98
CA GLY A 198 3.93 20.60 -11.99
C GLY A 198 4.19 21.25 -10.62
N THR A 199 5.31 21.97 -10.45
CA THR A 199 5.67 22.61 -9.20
C THR A 199 4.86 23.89 -8.96
N SER A 200 4.28 24.05 -7.75
CA SER A 200 3.44 25.20 -7.45
C SER A 200 4.21 26.53 -7.58
N VAL A 201 3.53 27.59 -8.05
CA VAL A 201 4.12 28.94 -8.17
C VAL A 201 4.63 29.47 -6.82
N GLY A 202 3.96 29.08 -5.70
CA GLY A 202 4.42 29.43 -4.35
C GLY A 202 5.77 28.80 -3.98
N THR A 203 5.98 27.53 -4.38
CA THR A 203 7.27 26.85 -4.23
C THR A 203 8.34 27.49 -5.12
N LEU A 204 7.99 27.77 -6.38
CA LEU A 204 8.91 28.40 -7.34
C LEU A 204 9.40 29.78 -6.88
N ARG A 205 8.53 30.58 -6.24
CA ARG A 205 8.94 31.86 -5.62
C ARG A 205 9.99 31.65 -4.52
N LYS A 206 9.83 30.62 -3.67
CA LYS A 206 10.79 30.31 -2.60
C LYS A 206 12.14 29.88 -3.12
N ILE A 207 12.17 29.03 -4.17
CA ILE A 207 13.42 28.49 -4.72
C ILE A 207 14.10 29.47 -5.69
N LYS A 208 13.41 30.53 -6.15
CA LYS A 208 13.98 31.57 -7.01
C LYS A 208 15.21 32.23 -6.40
N ILE A 209 15.36 32.23 -5.08
CA ILE A 209 16.54 32.78 -4.39
C ILE A 209 17.82 31.97 -4.68
N TYR A 210 17.70 30.75 -5.23
CA TYR A 210 18.83 29.87 -5.57
C TYR A 210 19.20 29.94 -7.07
N VAL A 211 18.52 30.78 -7.86
CA VAL A 211 18.82 31.04 -9.27
C VAL A 211 20.06 31.89 -9.38
#